data_a5073fc5feadb05b4f849e7c84ced99b
#
_entry.id   a5073fc5feadb05b4f849e7c84ced99b
#
_cell.length_a   1.000
_cell.length_b   1.000
_cell.length_c   1.000
_cell.angle_alpha   90.00
_cell.angle_beta   90.00
_cell.angle_gamma   90.00
#
_symmetry.space_group_name_H-M   'P 1'
#
loop_
_entity.id
_entity.type
_entity.pdbx_description
1 polymer ?
#
loop_
_entity_poly.entity_id
_entity_poly.type
_entity_poly.pdbx_seq_one_letter_code
_entity_poly.pdbx_strand_id
1 'polypeptide(L)'
;MTQRNSEAVNLDTEVLIVGGASVGLSLAAELAYQGIRSIVVEQRHEVNPHPRANAIANRTMEYYRRWGIADALVAAGIPPENPADYYWLSSLAGREIH
;
A
#
# COMPACT_ATOMS: atom_id res chain seq x y z
N MET A 1 -9.63 4.11 -47.26
CA MET A 1 -9.46 4.77 -45.96
C MET A 1 -10.56 4.26 -45.02
N THR A 2 -10.22 3.39 -44.12
CA THR A 2 -11.19 2.86 -43.13
C THR A 2 -11.35 3.92 -42.04
N GLN A 3 -12.47 4.61 -42.02
CA GLN A 3 -12.86 5.43 -40.87
C GLN A 3 -13.05 4.49 -39.70
N ARG A 4 -12.15 4.55 -38.70
CA ARG A 4 -12.44 4.02 -37.37
C ARG A 4 -13.57 4.85 -36.79
N ASN A 5 -14.78 4.30 -36.79
CA ASN A 5 -15.82 4.75 -35.91
C ASN A 5 -15.26 4.68 -34.50
N SER A 6 -14.93 5.82 -33.91
CA SER A 6 -14.69 5.91 -32.48
C SER A 6 -16.09 5.82 -31.82
N GLU A 7 -16.61 4.61 -31.70
CA GLU A 7 -17.65 4.37 -30.72
C GLU A 7 -17.03 4.78 -29.37
N ALA A 8 -17.64 5.77 -28.74
CA ALA A 8 -17.23 6.19 -27.40
C ALA A 8 -17.41 4.98 -26.48
N VAL A 9 -16.31 4.33 -26.14
CA VAL A 9 -16.32 3.22 -25.20
C VAL A 9 -16.75 3.82 -23.86
N ASN A 10 -17.95 3.44 -23.41
CA ASN A 10 -18.43 3.83 -22.10
C ASN A 10 -17.65 3.03 -21.06
N LEU A 11 -16.69 3.65 -20.41
CA LEU A 11 -15.86 3.04 -19.36
C LEU A 11 -16.44 3.37 -18.00
N ASP A 12 -16.60 2.37 -17.15
CA ASP A 12 -17.05 2.56 -15.76
C ASP A 12 -15.98 3.25 -14.91
N THR A 13 -14.72 3.11 -15.28
CA THR A 13 -13.59 3.75 -14.62
C THR A 13 -12.43 3.97 -15.60
N GLU A 14 -11.54 4.89 -15.25
CA GLU A 14 -10.31 5.13 -16.01
C GLU A 14 -9.21 4.11 -15.68
N VAL A 15 -9.19 3.60 -14.42
CA VAL A 15 -8.17 2.69 -13.93
C VAL A 15 -8.80 1.50 -13.22
N LEU A 16 -8.41 0.31 -13.64
CA LEU A 16 -8.74 -0.94 -12.95
C LEU A 16 -7.49 -1.47 -12.25
N ILE A 17 -7.57 -1.65 -10.93
CA ILE A 17 -6.50 -2.20 -10.11
C ILE A 17 -6.84 -3.64 -9.75
N VAL A 18 -6.00 -4.58 -10.13
CA VAL A 18 -6.18 -5.99 -9.80
C VAL A 18 -5.30 -6.35 -8.60
N GLY A 19 -5.95 -6.61 -7.47
CA GLY A 19 -5.34 -6.89 -6.18
C GLY A 19 -5.58 -5.78 -5.15
N GLY A 20 -6.28 -6.11 -4.06
CA GLY A 20 -6.66 -5.22 -2.96
C GLY A 20 -5.72 -5.30 -1.74
N ALA A 21 -4.47 -5.72 -1.93
CA ALA A 21 -3.46 -5.71 -0.88
C ALA A 21 -2.80 -4.32 -0.76
N SER A 22 -1.77 -4.20 0.09
CA SER A 22 -1.10 -2.94 0.41
C SER A 22 -0.68 -2.11 -0.81
N VAL A 23 -0.17 -2.75 -1.85
CA VAL A 23 0.26 -2.05 -3.08
C VAL A 23 -0.92 -1.52 -3.87
N GLY A 24 -1.94 -2.37 -4.12
CA GLY A 24 -3.12 -1.97 -4.87
C GLY A 24 -3.94 -0.88 -4.15
N LEU A 25 -4.10 -1.00 -2.83
CA LEU A 25 -4.78 0.02 -2.02
C LEU A 25 -3.98 1.33 -1.96
N SER A 26 -2.65 1.27 -1.90
CA SER A 26 -1.81 2.47 -1.96
C SER A 26 -1.93 3.18 -3.31
N LEU A 27 -1.97 2.42 -4.41
CA LEU A 27 -2.21 2.99 -5.74
C LEU A 27 -3.59 3.64 -5.81
N ALA A 28 -4.63 2.97 -5.30
CA ALA A 28 -5.98 3.51 -5.27
C ALA A 28 -6.06 4.81 -4.47
N ALA A 29 -5.39 4.86 -3.31
CA ALA A 29 -5.32 6.06 -2.48
C ALA A 29 -4.60 7.22 -3.20
N GLU A 30 -3.49 6.94 -3.89
CA GLU A 30 -2.79 7.98 -4.65
C GLU A 30 -3.64 8.48 -5.83
N LEU A 31 -4.28 7.59 -6.57
CA LEU A 31 -5.17 7.99 -7.66
C LEU A 31 -6.33 8.84 -7.14
N ALA A 32 -6.94 8.46 -6.03
CA ALA A 32 -8.01 9.24 -5.40
C ALA A 32 -7.50 10.62 -4.94
N TYR A 33 -6.29 10.68 -4.38
CA TYR A 33 -5.65 11.95 -4.00
C TYR A 33 -5.44 12.87 -5.22
N GLN A 34 -5.16 12.29 -6.39
CA GLN A 34 -5.04 13.01 -7.66
C GLN A 34 -6.39 13.30 -8.34
N GLY A 35 -7.50 12.85 -7.76
CA GLY A 35 -8.83 13.02 -8.34
C GLY A 35 -9.16 12.03 -9.46
N ILE A 36 -8.39 10.96 -9.61
CA ILE A 36 -8.57 9.92 -10.64
C ILE A 36 -9.41 8.79 -10.05
N ARG A 37 -10.51 8.45 -10.72
CA ARG A 37 -11.38 7.35 -10.31
C ARG A 37 -10.76 6.00 -10.66
N SER A 38 -10.78 5.07 -9.72
CA SER A 38 -10.32 3.71 -9.93
C SER A 38 -11.27 2.69 -9.32
N ILE A 39 -11.24 1.46 -9.85
CA ILE A 39 -11.91 0.30 -9.27
C ILE A 39 -10.83 -0.68 -8.84
N VAL A 40 -10.92 -1.17 -7.61
CA VAL A 40 -10.05 -2.23 -7.09
C VAL A 40 -10.84 -3.53 -7.08
N VAL A 41 -10.27 -4.57 -7.68
CA VAL A 41 -10.83 -5.92 -7.63
C VAL A 41 -9.89 -6.83 -6.83
N GLU A 42 -10.46 -7.58 -5.89
CA GLU A 42 -9.75 -8.51 -5.03
C GLU A 42 -10.44 -9.87 -5.06
N GLN A 43 -9.66 -10.94 -5.24
CA GLN A 43 -10.20 -12.30 -5.29
C GLN A 43 -10.53 -12.89 -3.93
N ARG A 44 -9.96 -12.34 -2.84
CA ARG A 44 -10.17 -12.80 -1.47
C ARG A 44 -11.29 -12.02 -0.82
N HIS A 45 -12.15 -12.71 -0.07
CA HIS A 45 -13.22 -12.09 0.70
C HIS A 45 -12.76 -11.59 2.07
N GLU A 46 -11.58 -12.04 2.53
CA GLU A 46 -11.04 -11.73 3.85
C GLU A 46 -9.59 -11.25 3.75
N VAL A 47 -9.21 -10.43 4.74
CA VAL A 47 -7.82 -9.99 4.90
C VAL A 47 -6.97 -11.21 5.31
N ASN A 48 -5.80 -11.34 4.72
CA ASN A 48 -4.87 -12.40 5.10
C ASN A 48 -4.44 -12.21 6.58
N PRO A 49 -4.69 -13.20 7.44
CA PRO A 49 -4.33 -13.10 8.86
C PRO A 49 -2.82 -13.11 9.12
N HIS A 50 -2.04 -13.59 8.14
CA HIS A 50 -0.58 -13.61 8.27
C HIS A 50 0.04 -12.34 7.67
N PRO A 51 0.73 -11.53 8.49
CA PRO A 51 1.44 -10.36 7.99
C PRO A 51 2.58 -10.79 7.05
N ARG A 52 2.73 -10.08 5.93
CA ARG A 52 3.83 -10.29 4.98
C ARG A 52 4.96 -9.29 5.16
N ALA A 53 4.73 -8.25 5.92
CA ALA A 53 5.70 -7.24 6.28
C ALA A 53 5.48 -6.82 7.73
N ASN A 54 6.56 -6.50 8.42
CA ASN A 54 6.55 -6.07 9.82
C ASN A 54 7.02 -4.62 9.99
N ALA A 55 7.42 -3.97 8.92
CA ALA A 55 7.85 -2.59 8.95
C ALA A 55 7.40 -1.84 7.68
N ILE A 56 7.14 -0.55 7.87
CA ILE A 56 6.83 0.39 6.79
C ILE A 56 7.97 1.38 6.69
N ALA A 57 8.57 1.47 5.50
CA ALA A 57 9.68 2.38 5.26
C ALA A 57 9.25 3.85 5.38
N ASN A 58 10.20 4.72 5.76
CA ASN A 58 9.96 6.16 5.93
C ASN A 58 9.33 6.80 4.70
N ARG A 59 9.79 6.44 3.50
CA ARG A 59 9.25 6.95 2.25
C ARG A 59 7.76 6.62 2.08
N THR A 60 7.35 5.41 2.43
CA THR A 60 5.95 5.01 2.39
C THR A 60 5.12 5.79 3.41
N MET A 61 5.67 6.03 4.61
CA MET A 61 5.00 6.84 5.62
C MET A 61 4.81 8.31 5.21
N GLU A 62 5.67 8.85 4.36
CA GLU A 62 5.46 10.20 3.79
C GLU A 62 4.21 10.26 2.90
N TYR A 63 3.96 9.24 2.09
CA TYR A 63 2.71 9.13 1.32
C TYR A 63 1.50 9.02 2.24
N TYR A 64 1.58 8.20 3.27
CA TYR A 64 0.50 8.01 4.23
C TYR A 64 0.18 9.30 5.02
N ARG A 65 1.19 10.11 5.34
CA ARG A 65 0.97 11.45 5.92
C ARG A 65 0.25 12.36 4.93
N ARG A 66 0.67 12.35 3.68
CA ARG A 66 0.03 13.15 2.64
C ARG A 66 -1.44 12.78 2.43
N TRP A 67 -1.77 11.49 2.53
CA TRP A 67 -3.15 11.02 2.42
C TRP A 67 -3.96 11.12 3.73
N GLY A 68 -3.32 11.54 4.82
CA GLY A 68 -3.98 11.73 6.12
C GLY A 68 -4.28 10.46 6.90
N ILE A 69 -3.63 9.32 6.58
CA ILE A 69 -3.85 8.03 7.25
C ILE A 69 -2.71 7.59 8.17
N ALA A 70 -1.63 8.36 8.25
CA ALA A 70 -0.44 7.99 9.03
C ALA A 70 -0.73 7.79 10.51
N ASP A 71 -1.53 8.67 11.14
CA ASP A 71 -1.84 8.58 12.57
C ASP A 71 -2.64 7.31 12.89
N ALA A 72 -3.59 6.94 12.04
CA ALA A 72 -4.34 5.70 12.20
C ALA A 72 -3.45 4.46 12.09
N LEU A 73 -2.45 4.48 11.20
CA LEU A 73 -1.48 3.39 11.06
C LEU A 73 -0.56 3.29 12.28
N VAL A 74 -0.08 4.42 12.79
CA VAL A 74 0.74 4.45 14.02
C VAL A 74 -0.05 3.92 15.20
N ALA A 75 -1.32 4.32 15.34
CA ALA A 75 -2.18 3.85 16.43
C ALA A 75 -2.50 2.34 16.35
N ALA A 76 -2.52 1.77 15.14
CA ALA A 76 -2.72 0.34 14.92
C ALA A 76 -1.41 -0.49 15.01
N GLY A 77 -0.26 0.18 15.07
CA GLY A 77 1.06 -0.44 15.12
C GLY A 77 1.46 -0.91 16.51
N ILE A 78 2.74 -1.27 16.63
CA ILE A 78 3.34 -1.63 17.92
C ILE A 78 3.34 -0.39 18.82
N PRO A 79 2.82 -0.48 20.08
CA PRO A 79 2.85 0.64 21.00
C PRO A 79 4.26 1.19 21.21
N PRO A 80 4.44 2.52 21.33
CA PRO A 80 5.76 3.15 21.43
C PRO A 80 6.63 2.67 22.63
N GLU A 81 5.98 2.18 23.67
CA GLU A 81 6.65 1.59 24.86
C GLU A 81 7.29 0.23 24.58
N ASN A 82 6.94 -0.42 23.49
CA ASN A 82 7.53 -1.69 23.10
C ASN A 82 8.68 -1.43 22.11
N PRO A 83 9.90 -1.87 22.42
CA PRO A 83 11.03 -1.70 21.52
C PRO A 83 10.78 -2.50 20.22
N ALA A 84 11.02 -1.85 19.10
CA ALA A 84 10.95 -2.44 17.76
C ALA A 84 12.31 -2.27 17.06
N ASP A 85 13.37 -2.69 17.75
CA ASP A 85 14.73 -2.49 17.27
C ASP A 85 15.12 -3.57 16.26
N TYR A 86 15.88 -3.17 15.27
CA TYR A 86 16.48 -4.05 14.28
C TYR A 86 17.97 -4.13 14.53
N TYR A 87 18.47 -5.35 14.71
CA TYR A 87 19.89 -5.61 14.93
C TYR A 87 20.50 -6.29 13.72
N TRP A 88 21.58 -5.75 13.24
CA TRP A 88 22.39 -6.36 12.21
C TRP A 88 23.54 -7.10 12.87
N LEU A 89 23.50 -8.42 12.81
CA LEU A 89 24.47 -9.28 13.48
C LEU A 89 25.25 -10.11 12.47
N SER A 90 26.50 -10.41 12.77
CA SER A 90 27.29 -11.34 11.95
C SER A 90 26.78 -12.79 12.02
N SER A 91 26.13 -13.15 13.12
CA SER A 91 25.38 -14.39 13.37
C SER A 91 24.50 -14.20 14.61
N LEU A 92 23.61 -15.15 14.95
CA LEU A 92 22.75 -15.05 16.15
C LEU A 92 23.53 -14.91 17.46
N ALA A 93 24.77 -15.46 17.54
CA ALA A 93 25.67 -15.32 18.65
C ALA A 93 26.89 -14.43 18.32
N GLY A 94 26.83 -13.73 17.22
CA GLY A 94 27.89 -12.91 16.69
C GLY A 94 27.88 -11.48 17.23
N ARG A 95 28.84 -10.70 16.75
CA ARG A 95 28.92 -9.28 17.08
C ARG A 95 27.85 -8.48 16.29
N GLU A 96 27.38 -7.44 16.92
CA GLU A 96 26.57 -6.42 16.28
C GLU A 96 27.40 -5.68 15.21
N ILE A 97 26.80 -5.50 14.03
CA ILE A 97 27.43 -4.79 12.92
C ILE A 97 26.95 -3.34 12.89
N HIS A 98 25.66 -3.15 13.20
CA HIS A 98 25.03 -1.83 13.29
C HIS A 98 23.72 -1.94 14.08
#